data_4ece8cb851a694041aa65957caf597f5
#
_entry.id   4ece8cb851a694041aa65957caf597f5
#
_cell.length_a   1.000
_cell.length_b   1.000
_cell.length_c   1.000
_cell.angle_alpha   90.00
_cell.angle_beta   90.00
_cell.angle_gamma   90.00
#
_symmetry.space_group_name_H-M   'P 1'
#
loop_
_entity.id
_entity.type
_entity.pdbx_description
1 polymer ?
#
loop_
_entity_poly.entity_id
_entity_poly.type
_entity_poly.pdbx_seq_one_letter_code
_entity_poly.pdbx_strand_id
1 'polypeptide(L)'
;EGNISSYELMLISILSNAGCDVVFLQYEGDSGYLKSDPGSVLSDSLQMNGLGAFPQGYCIKKVRDEIQNEINNERLYGTRPTITNCTNAWISGKGLDDIRESIMLRGNDDRFFYNCFCRINGAEDKLTYANELFKLQQELKNSKRNLVIVNEEIPKPTPQEIAEIKRDNYANKDQMILGLVGNIQYTGNVELQRILHKTFVDVILAESRREGENLNRLTNRAVYLICWLRRYMSKLFAGWKPSDIGCFIYMGGCRDDKEALFMSFLGRLPLDVLILCPDLNVKCCLEDKLLYEVNRESFTDKVSGRELAGKDWNGRISRGKRT
;
A
#
# COMPACT_ATOMS: atom_id res chain seq x y z
N GLU A 1 -0.63 -24.24 -26.12
CA GLU A 1 -1.21 -25.13 -25.11
C GLU A 1 -1.11 -26.58 -25.59
N GLY A 2 -0.15 -27.34 -25.07
CA GLY A 2 -0.11 -28.79 -25.16
C GLY A 2 0.31 -29.45 -26.47
N ASN A 3 0.35 -28.77 -27.59
CA ASN A 3 0.81 -29.34 -28.85
C ASN A 3 2.22 -28.83 -29.19
N ILE A 4 3.19 -29.73 -29.20
CA ILE A 4 4.55 -29.44 -29.67
C ILE A 4 4.63 -29.82 -31.16
N SER A 5 5.03 -28.89 -31.99
CA SER A 5 5.30 -29.16 -33.40
C SER A 5 6.60 -29.96 -33.57
N SER A 6 6.74 -30.68 -34.67
CA SER A 6 7.96 -31.43 -34.98
C SER A 6 9.20 -30.54 -35.03
N TYR A 7 9.07 -29.28 -35.42
CA TYR A 7 10.18 -28.30 -35.43
C TYR A 7 10.62 -27.89 -34.01
N GLU A 8 9.64 -27.68 -33.13
CA GLU A 8 9.92 -27.36 -31.71
C GLU A 8 10.60 -28.57 -31.04
N LEU A 9 10.08 -29.76 -31.26
CA LEU A 9 10.68 -30.97 -30.72
C LEU A 9 12.12 -31.18 -31.23
N MET A 10 12.40 -30.89 -32.51
CA MET A 10 13.74 -30.92 -33.07
C MET A 10 14.68 -29.91 -32.40
N LEU A 11 14.23 -28.67 -32.22
CA LEU A 11 14.99 -27.64 -31.54
C LEU A 11 15.32 -28.04 -30.09
N ILE A 12 14.36 -28.58 -29.39
CA ILE A 12 14.49 -29.02 -28.01
C ILE A 12 15.48 -30.22 -27.93
N SER A 13 15.39 -31.15 -28.87
CA SER A 13 16.36 -32.27 -28.96
C SER A 13 17.77 -31.76 -29.19
N ILE A 14 17.96 -30.74 -30.01
CA ILE A 14 19.27 -30.10 -30.22
C ILE A 14 19.77 -29.45 -28.90
N LEU A 15 18.90 -28.74 -28.18
CA LEU A 15 19.27 -28.12 -26.90
C LEU A 15 19.64 -29.15 -25.84
N SER A 16 18.90 -30.25 -25.75
CA SER A 16 19.21 -31.38 -24.85
C SER A 16 20.56 -32.03 -25.19
N ASN A 17 20.81 -32.28 -26.46
CA ASN A 17 22.12 -32.80 -26.91
C ASN A 17 23.28 -31.81 -26.73
N ALA A 18 22.97 -30.51 -26.65
CA ALA A 18 23.96 -29.48 -26.34
C ALA A 18 24.24 -29.34 -24.84
N GLY A 19 23.64 -30.20 -23.99
CA GLY A 19 23.84 -30.21 -22.53
C GLY A 19 22.89 -29.29 -21.75
N CYS A 20 21.75 -28.91 -22.33
CA CYS A 20 20.71 -28.19 -21.63
C CYS A 20 19.74 -29.20 -20.99
N ASP A 21 19.40 -28.98 -19.70
CA ASP A 21 18.27 -29.66 -19.08
C ASP A 21 16.96 -29.06 -19.63
N VAL A 22 16.08 -29.93 -20.13
CA VAL A 22 14.81 -29.54 -20.72
C VAL A 22 13.66 -30.17 -19.96
N VAL A 23 12.74 -29.38 -19.45
CA VAL A 23 11.56 -29.84 -18.74
C VAL A 23 10.30 -29.33 -19.45
N PHE A 24 9.41 -30.26 -19.82
CA PHE A 24 8.09 -29.95 -20.33
C PHE A 24 7.08 -29.98 -19.20
N LEU A 25 6.34 -28.92 -19.04
CA LEU A 25 5.26 -28.84 -18.07
C LEU A 25 3.92 -28.91 -18.80
N GLN A 26 3.25 -30.07 -18.72
CA GLN A 26 1.97 -30.33 -19.38
C GLN A 26 0.90 -30.67 -18.32
N TYR A 27 0.00 -29.75 -18.05
CA TYR A 27 -1.04 -29.93 -17.04
C TYR A 27 -2.30 -30.61 -17.57
N GLU A 28 -2.50 -30.71 -18.91
CA GLU A 28 -3.60 -31.42 -19.56
C GLU A 28 -3.21 -32.84 -19.99
N GLY A 29 -2.03 -33.31 -19.56
CA GLY A 29 -1.49 -34.61 -19.93
C GLY A 29 -0.70 -34.60 -21.23
N ASP A 30 -0.09 -35.73 -21.58
CA ASP A 30 0.93 -35.85 -22.63
C ASP A 30 0.37 -36.01 -24.05
N SER A 31 -0.96 -35.97 -24.22
CA SER A 31 -1.61 -36.26 -25.52
C SER A 31 -1.12 -35.37 -26.67
N GLY A 32 -0.73 -34.12 -26.37
CA GLY A 32 -0.19 -33.19 -27.34
C GLY A 32 1.25 -33.54 -27.75
N TYR A 33 2.07 -33.92 -26.79
CA TYR A 33 3.45 -34.35 -27.00
C TYR A 33 3.53 -35.66 -27.76
N LEU A 34 2.72 -36.65 -27.38
CA LEU A 34 2.68 -37.98 -28.00
C LEU A 34 2.25 -37.97 -29.48
N LYS A 35 1.68 -36.87 -29.99
CA LYS A 35 1.44 -36.72 -31.43
C LYS A 35 2.74 -36.54 -32.21
N SER A 36 3.76 -35.93 -31.60
CA SER A 36 5.04 -35.67 -32.24
C SER A 36 6.09 -36.69 -31.87
N ASP A 37 5.98 -37.34 -30.73
CA ASP A 37 6.84 -38.47 -30.26
C ASP A 37 5.95 -39.60 -29.70
N PRO A 38 5.31 -40.39 -30.56
CA PRO A 38 4.39 -41.45 -30.16
C PRO A 38 4.96 -42.53 -29.26
N GLY A 39 6.28 -42.75 -29.37
CA GLY A 39 7.00 -43.73 -28.57
C GLY A 39 7.61 -43.20 -27.29
N SER A 40 7.48 -41.90 -27.00
CA SER A 40 8.15 -41.22 -25.88
C SER A 40 9.67 -41.57 -25.83
N VAL A 41 10.33 -41.53 -26.98
CA VAL A 41 11.73 -41.96 -27.12
C VAL A 41 12.67 -40.81 -26.72
N LEU A 42 12.21 -39.58 -26.85
CA LEU A 42 13.03 -38.38 -26.67
C LEU A 42 12.94 -37.78 -25.25
N SER A 43 12.01 -38.26 -24.42
CA SER A 43 11.86 -37.75 -23.05
C SER A 43 11.31 -38.80 -22.10
N ASP A 44 11.67 -38.68 -20.83
CA ASP A 44 11.05 -39.43 -19.75
C ASP A 44 9.81 -38.72 -19.28
N SER A 45 8.71 -39.46 -19.06
CA SER A 45 7.46 -38.93 -18.53
C SER A 45 7.38 -39.12 -17.01
N LEU A 46 7.23 -38.02 -16.26
CA LEU A 46 6.97 -38.03 -14.83
C LEU A 46 5.55 -37.63 -14.57
N GLN A 47 4.69 -38.59 -14.19
CA GLN A 47 3.31 -38.31 -13.81
C GLN A 47 3.23 -37.87 -12.35
N MET A 48 2.65 -36.69 -12.14
CA MET A 48 2.38 -36.15 -10.80
C MET A 48 0.88 -36.14 -10.54
N ASN A 49 0.46 -36.77 -9.45
CA ASN A 49 -0.94 -36.80 -9.03
C ASN A 49 -1.33 -35.46 -8.37
N GLY A 50 -2.57 -35.02 -8.57
CA GLY A 50 -3.13 -33.83 -7.91
C GLY A 50 -2.79 -32.50 -8.58
N LEU A 51 -2.32 -32.50 -9.82
CA LEU A 51 -2.13 -31.29 -10.60
C LEU A 51 -3.50 -30.73 -11.01
N GLY A 52 -3.74 -29.49 -10.67
CA GLY A 52 -4.89 -28.71 -11.17
C GLY A 52 -4.54 -27.98 -12.47
N ALA A 53 -5.56 -27.37 -13.09
CA ALA A 53 -5.35 -26.51 -14.26
C ALA A 53 -4.35 -25.38 -13.94
N PHE A 54 -3.52 -25.05 -14.91
CA PHE A 54 -2.55 -23.97 -14.77
C PHE A 54 -3.28 -22.65 -14.44
N PRO A 55 -2.89 -21.91 -13.38
CA PRO A 55 -3.62 -20.73 -12.96
C PRO A 55 -3.70 -19.68 -14.08
N GLN A 56 -4.91 -19.24 -14.41
CA GLN A 56 -5.08 -18.12 -15.34
C GLN A 56 -4.38 -16.87 -14.77
N GLY A 57 -3.57 -16.21 -15.61
CA GLY A 57 -2.80 -15.04 -15.19
C GLY A 57 -1.49 -15.35 -14.47
N TYR A 58 -1.03 -16.62 -14.47
CA TYR A 58 0.29 -16.97 -14.00
C TYR A 58 1.36 -16.22 -14.81
N CYS A 59 2.22 -15.51 -14.12
CA CYS A 59 3.32 -14.76 -14.70
C CYS A 59 4.62 -15.10 -13.98
N ILE A 60 5.54 -15.74 -14.67
CA ILE A 60 6.86 -16.13 -14.13
C ILE A 60 7.59 -14.91 -13.55
N LYS A 61 7.48 -13.75 -14.20
CA LYS A 61 8.07 -12.50 -13.70
C LYS A 61 7.50 -12.13 -12.33
N LYS A 62 6.18 -12.24 -12.15
CA LYS A 62 5.50 -11.95 -10.87
C LYS A 62 5.99 -12.88 -9.76
N VAL A 63 6.05 -14.18 -10.04
CA VAL A 63 6.54 -15.18 -9.07
C VAL A 63 8.02 -14.94 -8.72
N ARG A 64 8.85 -14.63 -9.71
CA ARG A 64 10.26 -14.28 -9.46
C ARG A 64 10.40 -13.04 -8.58
N ASP A 65 9.60 -12.02 -8.85
CA ASP A 65 9.59 -10.79 -8.05
C ASP A 65 9.13 -11.08 -6.61
N GLU A 66 8.13 -11.95 -6.41
CA GLU A 66 7.66 -12.38 -5.10
C GLU A 66 8.75 -13.14 -4.32
N ILE A 67 9.39 -14.13 -4.94
CA ILE A 67 10.52 -14.88 -4.35
C ILE A 67 11.68 -13.95 -4.01
N GLN A 68 12.04 -13.04 -4.92
CA GLN A 68 13.13 -12.10 -4.68
C GLN A 68 12.82 -11.17 -3.51
N ASN A 69 11.54 -10.79 -3.35
CA ASN A 69 11.08 -9.99 -2.21
C ASN A 69 11.16 -10.76 -0.90
N GLU A 70 10.75 -12.02 -0.88
CA GLU A 70 10.89 -12.88 0.29
C GLU A 70 12.35 -13.00 0.71
N ILE A 71 13.25 -13.29 -0.23
CA ILE A 71 14.70 -13.37 0.02
C ILE A 71 15.24 -12.04 0.57
N ASN A 72 14.84 -10.91 -0.01
CA ASN A 72 15.26 -9.60 0.44
C ASN A 72 14.71 -9.25 1.83
N ASN A 73 13.46 -9.61 2.10
CA ASN A 73 12.84 -9.45 3.41
C ASN A 73 13.53 -10.33 4.48
N GLU A 74 13.84 -11.58 4.15
CA GLU A 74 14.59 -12.45 5.05
C GLU A 74 15.99 -11.93 5.36
N ARG A 75 16.69 -11.40 4.35
CA ARG A 75 18.01 -10.77 4.54
C ARG A 75 17.96 -9.54 5.44
N LEU A 76 16.92 -8.73 5.31
CA LEU A 76 16.78 -7.48 6.07
C LEU A 76 16.23 -7.71 7.49
N TYR A 77 15.34 -8.69 7.67
CA TYR A 77 14.53 -8.82 8.90
C TYR A 77 14.59 -10.18 9.55
N GLY A 78 15.25 -11.17 8.93
CA GLY A 78 15.26 -12.58 9.39
C GLY A 78 13.92 -13.28 9.14
N THR A 79 13.83 -14.53 9.60
CA THR A 79 12.68 -15.43 9.35
C THR A 79 11.48 -15.21 10.27
N ARG A 80 11.51 -14.21 11.17
CA ARG A 80 10.38 -13.97 12.08
C ARG A 80 9.20 -13.38 11.31
N PRO A 81 7.98 -13.91 11.49
CA PRO A 81 6.80 -13.36 10.84
C PRO A 81 6.58 -11.90 11.29
N THR A 82 6.27 -11.03 10.35
CA THR A 82 5.92 -9.63 10.63
C THR A 82 4.42 -9.54 10.83
N ILE A 83 3.97 -8.76 11.81
CA ILE A 83 2.56 -8.42 11.94
C ILE A 83 2.09 -7.73 10.65
N THR A 84 0.96 -8.18 10.12
CA THR A 84 0.41 -7.68 8.85
C THR A 84 -0.89 -6.92 9.06
N ASN A 85 -1.30 -6.14 8.05
CA ASN A 85 -2.54 -5.38 8.10
C ASN A 85 -3.76 -6.26 7.79
N CYS A 86 -4.82 -6.08 8.60
CA CYS A 86 -6.17 -6.56 8.35
C CYS A 86 -7.08 -5.35 8.11
N THR A 87 -6.77 -4.62 7.04
CA THR A 87 -7.37 -3.32 6.72
C THR A 87 -8.83 -3.49 6.32
N ASN A 88 -9.72 -2.74 6.96
CA ASN A 88 -11.16 -2.69 6.70
C ASN A 88 -11.95 -3.99 6.96
N ALA A 89 -11.33 -5.08 7.41
CA ALA A 89 -12.02 -6.36 7.57
C ALA A 89 -13.11 -6.36 8.66
N TRP A 90 -13.07 -5.38 9.55
CA TRP A 90 -13.95 -5.25 10.71
C TRP A 90 -15.00 -4.13 10.56
N ILE A 91 -14.87 -3.26 9.56
CA ILE A 91 -15.73 -2.07 9.41
C ILE A 91 -17.19 -2.45 9.09
N SER A 92 -18.11 -1.64 9.57
CA SER A 92 -19.56 -1.80 9.35
C SER A 92 -20.11 -0.88 8.25
N GLY A 93 -19.26 -0.04 7.65
CA GLY A 93 -19.66 0.87 6.57
C GLY A 93 -20.25 2.19 7.05
N LYS A 94 -20.02 2.56 8.30
CA LYS A 94 -20.58 3.78 8.92
C LYS A 94 -19.64 5.00 8.85
N GLY A 95 -18.51 4.88 8.14
CA GLY A 95 -17.58 5.98 7.94
C GLY A 95 -16.90 6.45 9.24
N LEU A 96 -17.28 7.65 9.73
CA LEU A 96 -16.66 8.20 10.94
C LEU A 96 -16.89 7.35 12.20
N ASP A 97 -18.00 6.63 12.27
CA ASP A 97 -18.30 5.77 13.42
C ASP A 97 -17.39 4.54 13.46
N ASP A 98 -16.98 4.02 12.30
CA ASP A 98 -16.02 2.92 12.24
C ASP A 98 -14.68 3.32 12.89
N ILE A 99 -14.20 4.56 12.69
CA ILE A 99 -12.96 5.04 13.29
C ILE A 99 -13.07 5.22 14.81
N ARG A 100 -14.27 5.50 15.30
CA ARG A 100 -14.57 5.59 16.75
C ARG A 100 -14.56 4.24 17.44
N GLU A 101 -14.78 3.16 16.70
CA GLU A 101 -14.81 1.82 17.25
C GLU A 101 -13.52 1.49 18.01
N SER A 102 -13.68 0.95 19.23
CA SER A 102 -12.55 0.56 20.07
C SER A 102 -11.66 -0.46 19.37
N ILE A 103 -10.35 -0.28 19.43
CA ILE A 103 -9.38 -1.19 18.82
C ILE A 103 -9.56 -2.62 19.32
N MET A 104 -9.93 -2.80 20.59
CA MET A 104 -10.18 -4.11 21.20
C MET A 104 -11.36 -4.86 20.56
N LEU A 105 -12.31 -4.14 19.96
CA LEU A 105 -13.49 -4.74 19.32
C LEU A 105 -13.27 -5.04 17.83
N ARG A 106 -12.16 -4.55 17.24
CA ARG A 106 -11.88 -4.71 15.81
C ARG A 106 -11.35 -6.09 15.44
N GLY A 107 -10.67 -6.76 16.37
CA GLY A 107 -10.08 -8.09 16.17
C GLY A 107 -9.07 -8.41 17.27
N ASN A 108 -8.81 -9.69 17.46
CA ASN A 108 -7.93 -10.20 18.49
C ASN A 108 -7.04 -11.32 17.95
N ASP A 109 -6.11 -11.00 17.06
CA ASP A 109 -5.09 -11.91 16.56
C ASP A 109 -3.75 -11.17 16.55
N ASP A 110 -2.78 -11.67 17.30
CA ASP A 110 -1.45 -11.05 17.46
C ASP A 110 -0.63 -10.98 16.16
N ARG A 111 -1.07 -11.67 15.11
CA ARG A 111 -0.45 -11.63 13.77
C ARG A 111 -0.94 -10.47 12.91
N PHE A 112 -2.00 -9.78 13.34
CA PHE A 112 -2.63 -8.72 12.56
C PHE A 112 -2.82 -7.45 13.38
N PHE A 113 -2.77 -6.31 12.71
CA PHE A 113 -3.34 -5.08 13.21
C PHE A 113 -4.57 -4.70 12.35
N TYR A 114 -5.61 -4.22 13.03
CA TYR A 114 -6.92 -3.95 12.44
C TYR A 114 -7.11 -2.46 12.28
N ASN A 115 -6.81 -1.94 11.10
CA ASN A 115 -6.90 -0.53 10.78
C ASN A 115 -8.03 -0.21 9.79
N CYS A 116 -8.37 1.05 9.68
CA CYS A 116 -9.30 1.61 8.70
C CYS A 116 -8.54 2.41 7.65
N PHE A 117 -8.87 2.21 6.38
CA PHE A 117 -8.43 3.04 5.28
C PHE A 117 -9.66 3.47 4.49
N CYS A 118 -10.16 4.66 4.79
CA CYS A 118 -11.47 5.11 4.35
C CYS A 118 -11.40 6.48 3.68
N ARG A 119 -12.18 6.66 2.61
CA ARG A 119 -12.48 7.96 1.99
C ARG A 119 -13.94 8.28 2.14
N ILE A 120 -14.26 9.47 2.66
CA ILE A 120 -15.63 9.99 2.76
C ILE A 120 -15.79 11.08 1.72
N ASN A 121 -16.67 10.85 0.78
CA ASN A 121 -16.99 11.74 -0.33
C ASN A 121 -18.29 12.48 0.00
N GLY A 122 -18.27 13.81 -0.15
CA GLY A 122 -19.41 14.66 0.13
C GLY A 122 -19.65 14.90 1.62
N ALA A 123 -20.65 15.71 1.89
CA ALA A 123 -21.12 16.07 3.22
C ALA A 123 -22.57 16.55 3.13
N GLU A 124 -23.38 16.32 4.15
CA GLU A 124 -24.80 16.70 4.15
C GLU A 124 -24.98 18.22 4.29
N ASP A 125 -24.41 18.79 5.33
CA ASP A 125 -24.32 20.23 5.54
C ASP A 125 -23.03 20.61 6.28
N LYS A 126 -22.61 21.86 6.09
CA LYS A 126 -21.33 22.37 6.61
C LYS A 126 -21.24 22.34 8.13
N LEU A 127 -22.32 22.64 8.81
CA LEU A 127 -22.31 22.75 10.27
C LEU A 127 -22.29 21.38 10.93
N THR A 128 -23.14 20.47 10.49
CA THR A 128 -23.16 19.07 10.95
C THR A 128 -21.81 18.41 10.69
N TYR A 129 -21.28 18.56 9.49
CA TYR A 129 -19.97 18.01 9.12
C TYR A 129 -18.84 18.54 10.02
N ALA A 130 -18.79 19.86 10.24
CA ALA A 130 -17.78 20.45 11.11
C ALA A 130 -17.92 19.98 12.56
N ASN A 131 -19.15 19.81 13.06
CA ASN A 131 -19.41 19.32 14.41
C ASN A 131 -19.02 17.84 14.56
N GLU A 132 -19.32 17.01 13.57
CA GLU A 132 -18.90 15.60 13.56
C GLU A 132 -17.38 15.44 13.59
N LEU A 133 -16.66 16.22 12.78
CA LEU A 133 -15.18 16.21 12.77
C LEU A 133 -14.60 16.70 14.10
N PHE A 134 -15.17 17.76 14.66
CA PHE A 134 -14.76 18.24 15.98
C PHE A 134 -14.98 17.19 17.06
N LYS A 135 -16.15 16.55 17.06
CA LYS A 135 -16.48 15.46 18.00
C LYS A 135 -15.51 14.28 17.84
N LEU A 136 -15.26 13.84 16.60
CA LEU A 136 -14.30 12.79 16.32
C LEU A 136 -12.90 13.14 16.85
N GLN A 137 -12.43 14.36 16.63
CA GLN A 137 -11.14 14.82 17.11
C GLN A 137 -11.05 14.78 18.65
N GLN A 138 -12.10 15.21 19.35
CA GLN A 138 -12.15 15.18 20.82
C GLN A 138 -12.11 13.73 21.33
N GLU A 139 -12.88 12.84 20.71
CA GLU A 139 -12.92 11.43 21.07
C GLU A 139 -11.58 10.73 20.85
N LEU A 140 -10.91 11.00 19.72
CA LEU A 140 -9.57 10.46 19.43
C LEU A 140 -8.51 10.98 20.42
N LYS A 141 -8.59 12.26 20.82
CA LYS A 141 -7.72 12.83 21.86
C LYS A 141 -7.99 12.20 23.23
N ASN A 142 -9.26 12.04 23.59
CA ASN A 142 -9.64 11.44 24.88
C ASN A 142 -9.22 9.97 24.99
N SER A 143 -9.23 9.25 23.88
CA SER A 143 -8.72 7.86 23.79
C SER A 143 -7.18 7.77 23.79
N LYS A 144 -6.48 8.90 23.89
CA LYS A 144 -5.01 9.01 23.86
C LYS A 144 -4.36 8.42 22.60
N ARG A 145 -5.10 8.30 21.52
CA ARG A 145 -4.57 7.87 20.24
C ARG A 145 -3.66 8.95 19.64
N ASN A 146 -2.57 8.52 19.05
CA ASN A 146 -1.73 9.41 18.24
C ASN A 146 -2.53 9.94 17.05
N LEU A 147 -2.60 11.25 16.90
CA LEU A 147 -3.45 11.90 15.91
C LEU A 147 -2.65 12.94 15.11
N VAL A 148 -2.72 12.82 13.80
CA VAL A 148 -2.24 13.83 12.85
C VAL A 148 -3.40 14.26 11.95
N ILE A 149 -3.60 15.57 11.83
CA ILE A 149 -4.60 16.15 10.94
C ILE A 149 -3.88 17.06 9.94
N VAL A 150 -4.14 16.84 8.67
CA VAL A 150 -3.63 17.64 7.56
C VAL A 150 -4.82 18.25 6.82
N ASN A 151 -5.00 19.54 6.98
CA ASN A 151 -6.20 20.25 6.51
C ASN A 151 -6.16 20.66 5.04
N GLU A 152 -4.96 20.69 4.46
CA GLU A 152 -4.69 21.11 3.08
C GLU A 152 -3.80 20.08 2.40
N GLU A 153 -3.36 20.36 1.18
CA GLU A 153 -2.33 19.58 0.48
C GLU A 153 -1.09 19.40 1.37
N ILE A 154 -0.49 18.22 1.32
CA ILE A 154 0.74 17.98 2.07
C ILE A 154 1.84 18.87 1.50
N PRO A 155 2.46 19.74 2.31
CA PRO A 155 3.51 20.61 1.82
C PRO A 155 4.63 19.80 1.17
N LYS A 156 5.04 20.20 -0.03
CA LYS A 156 6.13 19.53 -0.77
C LYS A 156 7.38 19.46 0.11
N PRO A 157 8.18 18.40 0.00
CA PRO A 157 9.46 18.33 0.67
C PRO A 157 10.36 19.49 0.24
N THR A 158 11.04 20.08 1.20
CA THR A 158 12.05 21.12 0.94
C THR A 158 13.29 20.50 0.28
N PRO A 159 14.10 21.31 -0.44
CA PRO A 159 15.37 20.85 -0.99
C PRO A 159 16.29 20.22 0.07
N GLN A 160 16.24 20.71 1.31
CA GLN A 160 17.03 20.18 2.43
C GLN A 160 16.53 18.78 2.83
N GLU A 161 15.21 18.59 3.04
CA GLU A 161 14.64 17.26 3.35
C GLU A 161 14.99 16.23 2.26
N ILE A 162 14.95 16.65 0.98
CA ILE A 162 15.31 15.79 -0.15
C ILE A 162 16.80 15.46 -0.15
N ALA A 163 17.68 16.41 0.20
CA ALA A 163 19.12 16.21 0.26
C ALA A 163 19.55 15.27 1.40
N GLU A 164 18.78 15.19 2.47
CA GLU A 164 19.03 14.27 3.59
C GLU A 164 18.75 12.80 3.24
N ILE A 165 18.03 12.53 2.14
CA ILE A 165 17.78 11.16 1.68
C ILE A 165 19.04 10.66 0.98
N LYS A 166 19.67 9.63 1.57
CA LYS A 166 20.82 8.95 0.96
C LYS A 166 20.37 8.24 -0.31
N ARG A 167 20.99 8.58 -1.43
CA ARG A 167 20.70 8.03 -2.75
C ARG A 167 21.99 7.67 -3.45
N ASP A 168 21.97 6.53 -4.14
CA ASP A 168 23.04 6.09 -5.01
C ASP A 168 22.59 6.13 -6.47
N ASN A 169 23.48 5.87 -7.39
CA ASN A 169 23.12 5.63 -8.78
C ASN A 169 22.60 4.20 -8.91
N TYR A 170 21.28 4.05 -9.07
CA TYR A 170 20.64 2.76 -9.17
C TYR A 170 20.59 2.29 -10.63
N ALA A 171 21.02 1.06 -10.88
CA ALA A 171 20.94 0.45 -12.20
C ALA A 171 19.53 -0.08 -12.53
N ASN A 172 18.74 -0.44 -11.51
CA ASN A 172 17.40 -0.98 -11.65
C ASN A 172 16.51 -0.63 -10.44
N LYS A 173 15.23 -1.01 -10.56
CA LYS A 173 14.21 -0.73 -9.53
C LYS A 173 14.47 -1.43 -8.21
N ASP A 174 14.98 -2.65 -8.23
CA ASP A 174 15.26 -3.44 -7.02
C ASP A 174 16.40 -2.81 -6.20
N GLN A 175 17.48 -2.43 -6.87
CA GLN A 175 18.57 -1.69 -6.21
C GLN A 175 18.11 -0.37 -5.62
N MET A 176 17.23 0.34 -6.32
CA MET A 176 16.66 1.59 -5.83
C MET A 176 15.84 1.37 -4.56
N ILE A 177 14.98 0.35 -4.53
CA ILE A 177 14.15 0.03 -3.37
C ILE A 177 15.01 -0.32 -2.17
N LEU A 178 15.98 -1.23 -2.35
CA LEU A 178 16.92 -1.65 -1.30
C LEU A 178 17.79 -0.49 -0.78
N GLY A 179 18.22 0.41 -1.66
CA GLY A 179 19.02 1.57 -1.28
C GLY A 179 18.19 2.62 -0.53
N LEU A 180 16.94 2.83 -0.94
CA LEU A 180 16.09 3.84 -0.32
C LEU A 180 15.47 3.40 1.00
N VAL A 181 15.15 2.12 1.18
CA VAL A 181 14.50 1.60 2.40
C VAL A 181 15.32 1.91 3.66
N GLY A 182 16.66 1.92 3.57
CA GLY A 182 17.56 2.27 4.66
C GLY A 182 17.41 3.70 5.18
N ASN A 183 16.72 4.58 4.43
CA ASN A 183 16.40 5.93 4.88
C ASN A 183 15.19 5.98 5.85
N ILE A 184 14.43 4.90 5.98
CA ILE A 184 13.32 4.78 6.92
C ILE A 184 13.87 4.19 8.21
N GLN A 185 14.02 5.03 9.24
CA GLN A 185 14.57 4.61 10.53
C GLN A 185 13.62 4.96 11.65
N TYR A 186 13.17 3.95 12.39
CA TYR A 186 12.38 4.09 13.60
C TYR A 186 13.01 3.27 14.72
N THR A 187 13.67 3.93 15.64
CA THR A 187 14.46 3.29 16.70
C THR A 187 13.62 2.85 17.91
N GLY A 188 12.36 3.30 17.98
CA GLY A 188 11.51 3.07 19.15
C GLY A 188 10.94 1.65 19.27
N ASN A 189 10.83 0.93 18.15
CA ASN A 189 10.26 -0.43 18.15
C ASN A 189 10.70 -1.20 16.89
N VAL A 190 11.29 -2.37 17.10
CA VAL A 190 11.84 -3.21 16.02
C VAL A 190 10.72 -3.78 15.13
N GLU A 191 9.57 -4.12 15.69
CA GLU A 191 8.44 -4.66 14.94
C GLU A 191 7.85 -3.59 14.01
N LEU A 192 7.65 -2.37 14.52
CA LEU A 192 7.21 -1.27 13.68
C LEU A 192 8.23 -0.93 12.58
N GLN A 193 9.53 -0.98 12.88
CA GLN A 193 10.58 -0.80 11.87
C GLN A 193 10.43 -1.82 10.74
N ARG A 194 10.14 -3.09 11.05
CA ARG A 194 9.90 -4.14 10.04
C ARG A 194 8.65 -3.86 9.22
N ILE A 195 7.55 -3.48 9.88
CA ILE A 195 6.30 -3.13 9.20
C ILE A 195 6.54 -1.99 8.22
N LEU A 196 7.22 -0.91 8.64
CA LEU A 196 7.52 0.25 7.79
C LEU A 196 8.34 -0.15 6.56
N HIS A 197 9.38 -0.94 6.74
CA HIS A 197 10.26 -1.38 5.65
C HIS A 197 9.52 -2.31 4.69
N LYS A 198 8.84 -3.34 5.22
CA LYS A 198 8.07 -4.28 4.39
C LYS A 198 7.02 -3.53 3.58
N THR A 199 6.25 -2.66 4.22
CA THR A 199 5.22 -1.86 3.56
C THR A 199 5.81 -0.95 2.47
N PHE A 200 6.96 -0.33 2.72
CA PHE A 200 7.64 0.49 1.72
C PHE A 200 8.02 -0.34 0.50
N VAL A 201 8.65 -1.49 0.71
CA VAL A 201 9.04 -2.39 -0.37
C VAL A 201 7.81 -2.83 -1.18
N ASP A 202 6.77 -3.32 -0.51
CA ASP A 202 5.56 -3.83 -1.16
C ASP A 202 4.85 -2.74 -1.99
N VAL A 203 4.71 -1.54 -1.44
CA VAL A 203 4.04 -0.41 -2.11
C VAL A 203 4.84 0.10 -3.31
N ILE A 204 6.16 0.28 -3.16
CA ILE A 204 7.00 0.76 -4.26
C ILE A 204 7.11 -0.28 -5.37
N LEU A 205 7.14 -1.57 -5.04
CA LEU A 205 7.09 -2.64 -6.04
C LEU A 205 5.75 -2.67 -6.79
N ALA A 206 4.64 -2.53 -6.09
CA ALA A 206 3.33 -2.44 -6.74
C ALA A 206 3.29 -1.25 -7.71
N GLU A 207 3.80 -0.09 -7.28
CA GLU A 207 3.91 1.11 -8.11
C GLU A 207 4.84 0.92 -9.32
N SER A 208 5.94 0.18 -9.15
CA SER A 208 6.91 -0.12 -10.22
C SER A 208 6.33 -0.89 -11.40
N ARG A 209 5.19 -1.56 -11.18
CA ARG A 209 4.48 -2.37 -12.19
C ARG A 209 3.46 -1.56 -12.98
N ARG A 210 3.20 -0.29 -12.61
CA ARG A 210 2.27 0.57 -13.36
C ARG A 210 2.82 0.85 -14.75
N GLU A 211 1.93 0.91 -15.73
CA GLU A 211 2.27 1.23 -17.11
C GLU A 211 2.89 2.63 -17.22
N GLY A 212 3.96 2.74 -18.00
CA GLY A 212 4.69 4.00 -18.19
C GLY A 212 5.57 4.43 -17.00
N GLU A 213 5.71 3.61 -15.95
CA GLU A 213 6.58 3.93 -14.82
C GLU A 213 8.06 3.67 -15.15
N ASN A 214 8.90 4.69 -14.95
CA ASN A 214 10.35 4.59 -15.13
C ASN A 214 11.10 4.78 -13.80
N LEU A 215 12.39 4.41 -13.79
CA LEU A 215 13.20 4.43 -12.59
C LEU A 215 13.29 5.83 -11.94
N ASN A 216 13.48 6.89 -12.73
CA ASN A 216 13.63 8.25 -12.21
C ASN A 216 12.34 8.76 -11.57
N ARG A 217 11.20 8.52 -12.23
CA ARG A 217 9.88 8.91 -11.73
C ARG A 217 9.55 8.17 -10.43
N LEU A 218 9.80 6.85 -10.41
CA LEU A 218 9.59 6.01 -9.24
C LEU A 218 10.49 6.45 -8.07
N THR A 219 11.78 6.72 -8.35
CA THR A 219 12.73 7.22 -7.34
C THR A 219 12.24 8.52 -6.72
N ASN A 220 11.78 9.47 -7.54
CA ASN A 220 11.27 10.74 -7.03
C ASN A 220 10.04 10.57 -6.14
N ARG A 221 9.11 9.69 -6.51
CA ARG A 221 7.93 9.38 -5.70
C ARG A 221 8.32 8.72 -4.37
N ALA A 222 9.23 7.76 -4.40
CA ALA A 222 9.73 7.08 -3.21
C ALA A 222 10.44 8.07 -2.25
N VAL A 223 11.23 9.01 -2.79
CA VAL A 223 11.88 10.07 -2.00
C VAL A 223 10.84 10.98 -1.32
N TYR A 224 9.80 11.41 -2.04
CA TYR A 224 8.71 12.20 -1.46
C TYR A 224 8.00 11.45 -0.32
N LEU A 225 7.70 10.17 -0.54
CA LEU A 225 7.10 9.31 0.47
C LEU A 225 7.96 9.26 1.74
N ILE A 226 9.27 9.05 1.62
CA ILE A 226 10.19 8.99 2.76
C ILE A 226 10.26 10.33 3.49
N CYS A 227 10.33 11.46 2.78
CA CYS A 227 10.34 12.78 3.39
C CYS A 227 9.06 13.04 4.20
N TRP A 228 7.89 12.75 3.64
CA TRP A 228 6.61 12.90 4.33
C TRP A 228 6.48 11.93 5.51
N LEU A 229 6.93 10.68 5.35
CA LEU A 229 6.95 9.73 6.45
C LEU A 229 7.79 10.27 7.62
N ARG A 230 9.02 10.74 7.37
CA ARG A 230 9.89 11.33 8.40
C ARG A 230 9.25 12.51 9.11
N ARG A 231 8.51 13.35 8.38
CA ARG A 231 7.81 14.52 8.93
C ARG A 231 6.72 14.15 9.94
N TYR A 232 6.00 13.07 9.70
CA TYR A 232 4.85 12.68 10.53
C TYR A 232 5.12 11.49 11.46
N MET A 233 6.13 10.69 11.21
CA MET A 233 6.40 9.42 11.88
C MET A 233 6.52 9.58 13.40
N SER A 234 7.22 10.60 13.88
CA SER A 234 7.40 10.84 15.31
C SER A 234 6.10 11.13 16.06
N LYS A 235 5.13 11.74 15.38
CA LYS A 235 3.80 12.02 15.95
C LYS A 235 2.86 10.82 15.84
N LEU A 236 2.89 10.14 14.70
CA LEU A 236 1.99 9.01 14.43
C LEU A 236 2.31 7.80 15.28
N PHE A 237 3.58 7.56 15.57
CA PHE A 237 4.04 6.35 16.24
C PHE A 237 4.70 6.63 17.61
N ALA A 238 4.44 7.80 18.21
CA ALA A 238 4.95 8.08 19.56
C ALA A 238 4.51 7.00 20.55
N GLY A 239 5.47 6.30 21.16
CA GLY A 239 5.19 5.23 22.14
C GLY A 239 4.42 4.04 21.57
N TRP A 240 4.47 3.81 20.28
CA TRP A 240 3.70 2.76 19.60
C TRP A 240 3.90 1.37 20.19
N LYS A 241 2.78 0.64 20.28
CA LYS A 241 2.70 -0.78 20.63
C LYS A 241 1.82 -1.49 19.59
N PRO A 242 1.92 -2.82 19.43
CA PRO A 242 1.12 -3.56 18.44
C PRO A 242 -0.41 -3.36 18.56
N SER A 243 -0.89 -3.11 19.78
CA SER A 243 -2.31 -2.82 20.04
C SER A 243 -2.71 -1.35 19.79
N ASP A 244 -1.75 -0.45 19.51
CA ASP A 244 -2.02 0.98 19.39
C ASP A 244 -2.13 1.36 17.91
N ILE A 245 -3.33 1.75 17.50
CA ILE A 245 -3.61 2.25 16.16
C ILE A 245 -3.73 3.77 16.22
N GLY A 246 -2.75 4.48 15.64
CA GLY A 246 -2.80 5.92 15.45
C GLY A 246 -3.89 6.34 14.46
N CYS A 247 -4.06 7.63 14.23
CA CYS A 247 -5.01 8.14 13.25
C CYS A 247 -4.39 9.28 12.42
N PHE A 248 -4.53 9.18 11.10
CA PHE A 248 -4.15 10.21 10.14
C PHE A 248 -5.39 10.69 9.40
N ILE A 249 -5.75 11.96 9.58
CA ILE A 249 -6.90 12.58 8.92
C ILE A 249 -6.38 13.54 7.86
N TYR A 250 -6.78 13.34 6.61
CA TYR A 250 -6.34 14.13 5.47
C TYR A 250 -7.52 14.79 4.76
N MET A 251 -7.45 16.11 4.58
CA MET A 251 -8.51 16.93 3.99
C MET A 251 -8.08 17.60 2.67
N GLY A 252 -6.89 17.32 2.16
CA GLY A 252 -6.32 17.95 0.98
C GLY A 252 -6.83 17.41 -0.37
N GLY A 253 -7.62 16.33 -0.36
CA GLY A 253 -8.28 15.78 -1.54
C GLY A 253 -7.44 14.82 -2.38
N CYS A 254 -6.18 14.56 -2.02
CA CYS A 254 -5.28 13.61 -2.70
C CYS A 254 -5.21 13.86 -4.22
N ARG A 255 -4.70 15.02 -4.60
CA ARG A 255 -4.78 15.55 -5.97
C ARG A 255 -3.64 15.11 -6.88
N ASP A 256 -2.55 14.62 -6.33
CA ASP A 256 -1.40 14.15 -7.10
C ASP A 256 -1.02 12.70 -6.78
N ASP A 257 -0.27 12.09 -7.70
CA ASP A 257 0.17 10.69 -7.61
C ASP A 257 1.07 10.42 -6.39
N LYS A 258 1.79 11.44 -5.87
CA LYS A 258 2.69 11.28 -4.73
C LYS A 258 1.89 11.22 -3.44
N GLU A 259 0.87 12.08 -3.31
CA GLU A 259 -0.07 12.03 -2.21
C GLU A 259 -0.85 10.71 -2.21
N ALA A 260 -1.31 10.25 -3.39
CA ALA A 260 -1.98 8.96 -3.55
C ALA A 260 -1.09 7.81 -3.08
N LEU A 261 0.18 7.79 -3.50
CA LEU A 261 1.15 6.79 -3.08
C LEU A 261 1.38 6.83 -1.56
N PHE A 262 1.48 8.03 -0.99
CA PHE A 262 1.67 8.20 0.45
C PHE A 262 0.45 7.73 1.25
N MET A 263 -0.77 8.03 0.80
CA MET A 263 -2.00 7.52 1.43
C MET A 263 -2.09 6.00 1.33
N SER A 264 -1.78 5.42 0.17
CA SER A 264 -1.71 3.96 -0.01
C SER A 264 -0.70 3.30 0.91
N PHE A 265 0.44 3.94 1.13
CA PHE A 265 1.45 3.49 2.08
C PHE A 265 0.94 3.56 3.52
N LEU A 266 0.39 4.70 3.95
CA LEU A 266 -0.17 4.87 5.30
C LEU A 266 -1.31 3.88 5.59
N GLY A 267 -2.17 3.61 4.61
CA GLY A 267 -3.29 2.68 4.74
C GLY A 267 -2.87 1.23 5.02
N ARG A 268 -1.60 0.89 4.81
CA ARG A 268 -1.01 -0.43 5.10
C ARG A 268 -0.17 -0.46 6.37
N LEU A 269 -0.16 0.62 7.12
CA LEU A 269 0.51 0.74 8.41
C LEU A 269 -0.50 0.59 9.56
N PRO A 270 -0.03 0.38 10.81
CA PRO A 270 -0.92 0.35 11.97
C PRO A 270 -1.46 1.76 12.30
N LEU A 271 -2.24 2.30 11.38
CA LEU A 271 -2.87 3.62 11.40
C LEU A 271 -4.27 3.54 10.80
N ASP A 272 -5.22 4.22 11.42
CA ASP A 272 -6.45 4.59 10.72
C ASP A 272 -6.15 5.78 9.80
N VAL A 273 -6.50 5.65 8.54
CA VAL A 273 -6.34 6.70 7.54
C VAL A 273 -7.71 7.13 7.04
N LEU A 274 -8.05 8.37 7.32
CA LEU A 274 -9.31 8.98 6.91
C LEU A 274 -9.05 10.09 5.91
N ILE A 275 -9.57 9.94 4.70
CA ILE A 275 -9.51 10.94 3.65
C ILE A 275 -10.87 11.59 3.53
N LEU A 276 -10.92 12.90 3.69
CA LEU A 276 -12.15 13.69 3.66
C LEU A 276 -12.19 14.50 2.37
N CYS A 277 -13.17 14.22 1.53
CA CYS A 277 -13.42 14.90 0.27
C CYS A 277 -14.81 15.53 0.27
N PRO A 278 -15.03 16.62 1.03
CA PRO A 278 -16.35 17.25 1.10
C PRO A 278 -16.77 17.90 -0.23
N ASP A 279 -15.83 18.36 -1.06
CA ASP A 279 -16.08 18.91 -2.39
C ASP A 279 -15.95 17.81 -3.44
N LEU A 280 -17.07 17.35 -3.99
CA LEU A 280 -17.12 16.33 -5.03
C LEU A 280 -16.52 16.76 -6.37
N ASN A 281 -16.29 18.07 -6.59
CA ASN A 281 -15.63 18.55 -7.79
C ASN A 281 -14.10 18.36 -7.77
N VAL A 282 -13.54 18.03 -6.62
CA VAL A 282 -12.12 17.75 -6.48
C VAL A 282 -11.83 16.33 -6.93
N LYS A 283 -11.09 16.20 -8.04
CA LYS A 283 -10.64 14.89 -8.52
C LYS A 283 -9.58 14.32 -7.59
N CYS A 284 -9.91 13.20 -6.98
CA CYS A 284 -8.96 12.41 -6.19
C CYS A 284 -8.18 11.46 -7.10
N CYS A 285 -6.84 11.43 -6.98
CA CYS A 285 -5.97 10.53 -7.75
C CYS A 285 -5.76 9.17 -7.07
N LEU A 286 -6.30 8.98 -5.87
CA LEU A 286 -6.11 7.75 -5.11
C LEU A 286 -7.02 6.64 -5.61
N GLU A 287 -6.40 5.60 -6.14
CA GLU A 287 -7.03 4.33 -6.51
C GLU A 287 -6.28 3.22 -5.79
N ASP A 288 -6.92 2.60 -4.81
CA ASP A 288 -6.32 1.52 -4.02
C ASP A 288 -7.37 0.46 -3.71
N LYS A 289 -7.00 -0.82 -3.83
CA LYS A 289 -7.92 -1.96 -3.57
C LYS A 289 -8.34 -2.07 -2.11
N LEU A 290 -7.56 -1.53 -1.19
CA LEU A 290 -7.87 -1.51 0.23
C LEU A 290 -8.68 -0.28 0.64
N LEU A 291 -8.85 0.70 -0.27
CA LEU A 291 -9.59 1.91 0.05
C LEU A 291 -11.08 1.59 0.13
N TYR A 292 -11.67 1.85 1.29
CA TYR A 292 -13.11 1.82 1.50
C TYR A 292 -13.70 3.20 1.25
N GLU A 293 -14.78 3.28 0.48
CA GLU A 293 -15.42 4.55 0.15
C GLU A 293 -16.82 4.66 0.74
N VAL A 294 -17.10 5.80 1.34
CA VAL A 294 -18.42 6.18 1.83
C VAL A 294 -18.86 7.42 1.06
N ASN A 295 -19.95 7.29 0.32
CA ASN A 295 -20.56 8.41 -0.38
C ASN A 295 -21.70 8.98 0.47
N ARG A 296 -21.63 10.26 0.77
CA ARG A 296 -22.69 11.02 1.44
C ARG A 296 -23.45 11.87 0.42
N GLU A 297 -24.63 12.31 0.76
CA GLU A 297 -25.37 13.26 -0.07
C GLU A 297 -24.55 14.53 -0.30
N SER A 298 -24.58 15.01 -1.54
CA SER A 298 -23.70 16.10 -1.98
C SER A 298 -24.10 17.45 -1.38
N PHE A 299 -23.08 18.23 -1.02
CA PHE A 299 -23.24 19.66 -0.75
C PHE A 299 -23.60 20.43 -2.01
N THR A 300 -24.47 21.42 -1.87
CA THR A 300 -24.69 22.45 -2.90
C THR A 300 -23.61 23.54 -2.87
N ASP A 301 -22.94 23.73 -1.73
CA ASP A 301 -21.92 24.77 -1.54
C ASP A 301 -20.50 24.15 -1.50
N LYS A 302 -19.54 24.81 -2.16
CA LYS A 302 -18.12 24.43 -2.09
C LYS A 302 -17.61 24.62 -0.68
N VAL A 303 -17.23 23.51 -0.03
CA VAL A 303 -16.60 23.54 1.29
C VAL A 303 -15.10 23.31 1.12
N SER A 304 -14.29 24.30 1.42
CA SER A 304 -12.84 24.13 1.46
C SER A 304 -12.38 23.59 2.82
N GLY A 305 -11.32 22.78 2.85
CA GLY A 305 -10.68 22.35 4.11
C GLY A 305 -10.27 23.54 4.98
N ARG A 306 -9.90 24.69 4.38
CA ARG A 306 -9.63 25.96 5.06
C ARG A 306 -10.84 26.50 5.82
N GLU A 307 -12.03 26.42 5.25
CA GLU A 307 -13.24 26.90 5.90
C GLU A 307 -13.66 26.01 7.09
N LEU A 308 -13.36 24.71 7.00
CA LEU A 308 -13.54 23.77 8.11
C LEU A 308 -12.48 23.96 9.19
N ALA A 309 -11.23 24.25 8.80
CA ALA A 309 -10.11 24.54 9.69
C ALA A 309 -10.19 25.91 10.35
N GLY A 310 -10.95 26.86 9.82
CA GLY A 310 -11.12 28.22 10.36
C GLY A 310 -11.89 28.28 11.68
N LYS A 311 -12.49 27.20 12.13
CA LYS A 311 -12.79 26.98 13.54
C LYS A 311 -11.53 26.40 14.16
N ASP A 312 -10.88 27.21 15.01
CA ASP A 312 -9.77 26.77 15.84
C ASP A 312 -10.09 25.39 16.41
N TRP A 313 -9.34 24.36 16.00
CA TRP A 313 -9.55 22.99 16.49
C TRP A 313 -9.39 22.88 18.01
N ASN A 314 -9.04 24.00 18.66
CA ASN A 314 -8.98 24.19 20.10
C ASN A 314 -10.31 24.72 20.71
N GLY A 315 -11.40 24.76 19.93
CA GLY A 315 -12.73 25.12 20.44
C GLY A 315 -12.95 26.62 20.64
N ARG A 316 -12.02 27.50 20.24
CA ARG A 316 -12.22 28.94 20.26
C ARG A 316 -12.70 29.43 18.90
N ILE A 317 -13.91 29.92 18.86
CA ILE A 317 -14.42 30.72 17.74
C ILE A 317 -13.58 32.00 17.75
N SER A 318 -12.60 32.13 16.85
CA SER A 318 -11.99 33.45 16.62
C SER A 318 -13.11 34.37 16.08
N ARG A 319 -13.60 35.27 16.91
CA ARG A 319 -14.49 36.35 16.46
C ARG A 319 -13.68 37.16 15.43
N GLY A 320 -13.96 36.92 14.16
CA GLY A 320 -13.47 37.74 13.08
C GLY A 320 -13.78 39.21 13.40
N LYS A 321 -12.73 40.03 13.48
CA LYS A 321 -12.89 41.48 13.54
C LYS A 321 -13.70 41.89 12.30
N ARG A 322 -14.90 42.38 12.51
CA ARG A 322 -15.61 43.17 11.51
C ARG A 322 -14.81 44.48 11.34
N THR A 323 -14.24 44.66 10.20
CA THR A 323 -13.91 45.99 9.65
C THR A 323 -14.91 46.30 8.56
#